data_5e7369894f4b4ff5458710ab9c4fdc20
#
_entry.id   5e7369894f4b4ff5458710ab9c4fdc20
#
_cell.length_a   1.000
_cell.length_b   1.000
_cell.length_c   1.000
_cell.angle_alpha   90.00
_cell.angle_beta   90.00
_cell.angle_gamma   90.00
#
_symmetry.space_group_name_H-M   'P 1'
#
loop_
_entity.id
_entity.type
_entity.pdbx_description
1 polymer ?
#
loop_
_entity_poly.entity_id
_entity_poly.type
_entity_poly.pdbx_seq_one_letter_code
_entity_poly.pdbx_strand_id
1 'polypeptide(L)'
;MRIIVYSETTDASVGGSLGQPEYSYYFILKKYLPSLSQLGEVCRVEHPASEVDPLFEAASKAGVASVFLSFTPPHRTARGLKCPTVCVLAWEFDNIPSDDWDPEEPWQNWVKAIREIGNVITISDYATRVIKRQVGRGPKVVTIPAPVDPVAPGKAEDGSLIGRPPPVADDGLRSLSIAASVF
;
A
#
# COMPACT_ATOMS: atom_id res chain seq x y z
N MET A 1 -16.64 6.41 -4.02
CA MET A 1 -15.27 6.90 -3.76
C MET A 1 -14.40 6.58 -4.97
N ARG A 2 -13.42 7.42 -5.28
CA ARG A 2 -12.39 7.14 -6.30
C ARG A 2 -11.08 6.76 -5.62
N ILE A 3 -10.48 5.65 -6.04
CA ILE A 3 -9.23 5.14 -5.49
C ILE A 3 -8.20 5.14 -6.61
N ILE A 4 -7.24 6.05 -6.52
CA ILE A 4 -6.16 6.16 -7.49
C ILE A 4 -5.02 5.28 -6.99
N VAL A 5 -4.48 4.40 -7.84
CA VAL A 5 -3.45 3.44 -7.43
C VAL A 5 -2.24 3.51 -8.36
N TYR A 6 -1.07 3.29 -7.78
CA TYR A 6 0.19 3.25 -8.49
C TYR A 6 1.12 2.15 -7.95
N SER A 7 1.84 1.52 -8.85
CA SER A 7 3.06 0.73 -8.57
C SER A 7 4.01 0.89 -9.75
N GLU A 8 5.31 0.90 -9.51
CA GLU A 8 6.33 1.08 -10.56
C GLU A 8 6.33 -0.06 -11.57
N THR A 9 6.07 -1.28 -11.11
CA THR A 9 5.89 -2.44 -11.97
C THR A 9 4.44 -2.56 -12.42
N THR A 10 4.23 -2.86 -13.71
CA THR A 10 2.93 -3.05 -14.35
C THR A 10 2.81 -4.45 -14.93
N ASP A 11 1.60 -4.83 -15.41
CA ASP A 11 1.40 -6.10 -16.13
C ASP A 11 2.30 -6.22 -17.36
N ALA A 12 2.63 -5.10 -18.01
CA ALA A 12 3.49 -5.06 -19.19
C ALA A 12 4.98 -5.19 -18.85
N SER A 13 5.41 -4.66 -17.68
CA SER A 13 6.83 -4.63 -17.28
C SER A 13 7.24 -5.75 -16.34
N VAL A 14 6.28 -6.50 -15.78
CA VAL A 14 6.53 -7.52 -14.74
C VAL A 14 7.53 -8.59 -15.16
N GLY A 15 7.53 -9.00 -16.42
CA GLY A 15 8.46 -10.01 -16.91
C GLY A 15 9.93 -9.59 -16.92
N GLY A 16 10.19 -8.28 -17.05
CA GLY A 16 11.54 -7.70 -16.99
C GLY A 16 11.96 -7.24 -15.60
N SER A 17 11.05 -7.24 -14.64
CA SER A 17 11.28 -6.72 -13.28
C SER A 17 11.65 -7.80 -12.27
N LEU A 18 11.86 -9.04 -12.70
CA LEU A 18 12.28 -10.16 -11.85
C LEU A 18 13.58 -9.82 -11.11
N GLY A 19 13.56 -9.94 -9.78
CA GLY A 19 14.71 -9.64 -8.93
C GLY A 19 14.89 -8.17 -8.55
N GLN A 20 14.03 -7.27 -9.02
CA GLN A 20 13.99 -5.89 -8.55
C GLN A 20 13.16 -5.79 -7.26
N PRO A 21 13.55 -4.94 -6.29
CA PRO A 21 12.81 -4.78 -5.03
C PRO A 21 11.35 -4.37 -5.23
N GLU A 22 11.07 -3.59 -6.27
CA GLU A 22 9.75 -3.06 -6.63
C GLU A 22 8.78 -4.13 -7.15
N TYR A 23 9.29 -5.27 -7.59
CA TYR A 23 8.51 -6.39 -8.09
C TYR A 23 7.44 -6.88 -7.09
N SER A 24 7.76 -6.91 -5.80
CA SER A 24 6.84 -7.34 -4.75
C SER A 24 5.62 -6.42 -4.61
N TYR A 25 5.79 -5.11 -4.77
CA TYR A 25 4.70 -4.12 -4.65
C TYR A 25 3.60 -4.30 -5.70
N TYR A 26 3.96 -4.72 -6.91
CA TYR A 26 3.00 -5.07 -7.95
C TYR A 26 2.07 -6.20 -7.51
N PHE A 27 2.60 -7.27 -6.92
CA PHE A 27 1.78 -8.38 -6.44
C PHE A 27 0.93 -7.99 -5.24
N ILE A 28 1.45 -7.16 -4.35
CA ILE A 28 0.68 -6.61 -3.25
C ILE A 28 -0.50 -5.81 -3.80
N LEU A 29 -0.27 -4.88 -4.72
CA LEU A 29 -1.36 -4.13 -5.38
C LEU A 29 -2.38 -5.08 -6.00
N LYS A 30 -1.96 -6.10 -6.75
CA LYS A 30 -2.89 -7.08 -7.36
C LYS A 30 -3.78 -7.77 -6.33
N LYS A 31 -3.25 -8.09 -5.15
CA LYS A 31 -4.05 -8.71 -4.06
C LYS A 31 -5.06 -7.73 -3.45
N TYR A 32 -4.74 -6.44 -3.41
CA TYR A 32 -5.68 -5.44 -2.90
C TYR A 32 -6.78 -5.08 -3.93
N LEU A 33 -6.52 -5.15 -5.24
CA LEU A 33 -7.45 -4.69 -6.28
C LEU A 33 -8.89 -5.20 -6.13
N PRO A 34 -9.16 -6.50 -5.86
CA PRO A 34 -10.52 -6.99 -5.69
C PRO A 34 -11.27 -6.30 -4.54
N SER A 35 -10.59 -6.08 -3.41
CA SER A 35 -11.17 -5.39 -2.25
C SER A 35 -11.34 -3.89 -2.50
N LEU A 36 -10.37 -3.26 -3.14
CA LEU A 36 -10.46 -1.83 -3.50
C LEU A 36 -11.62 -1.58 -4.47
N SER A 37 -11.85 -2.46 -5.44
CA SER A 37 -12.96 -2.35 -6.39
C SER A 37 -14.35 -2.46 -5.74
N GLN A 38 -14.45 -3.09 -4.56
CA GLN A 38 -15.68 -3.12 -3.78
C GLN A 38 -15.95 -1.81 -3.04
N LEU A 39 -14.90 -1.03 -2.77
CA LEU A 39 -14.99 0.25 -2.06
C LEU A 39 -15.28 1.42 -3.00
N GLY A 40 -14.94 1.30 -4.28
CA GLY A 40 -15.16 2.36 -5.26
C GLY A 40 -14.51 2.13 -6.61
N GLU A 41 -14.54 3.17 -7.43
CA GLU A 41 -13.87 3.20 -8.73
C GLU A 41 -12.35 3.19 -8.54
N VAL A 42 -11.65 2.22 -9.13
CA VAL A 42 -10.19 2.12 -9.08
C VAL A 42 -9.59 2.64 -10.39
N CYS A 43 -8.75 3.66 -10.29
CA CYS A 43 -8.00 4.26 -11.42
C CYS A 43 -6.51 3.98 -11.24
N ARG A 44 -5.87 3.31 -12.21
CA ARG A 44 -4.41 3.16 -12.24
C ARG A 44 -3.78 4.34 -12.95
N VAL A 45 -2.64 4.80 -12.43
CA VAL A 45 -1.82 5.85 -13.04
C VAL A 45 -0.41 5.33 -13.30
N GLU A 46 0.27 5.91 -14.28
CA GLU A 46 1.67 5.59 -14.63
C GLU A 46 2.62 6.70 -14.18
N HIS A 47 2.15 7.95 -14.17
CA HIS A 47 2.92 9.12 -13.78
C HIS A 47 2.22 9.91 -12.66
N PRO A 48 2.35 9.46 -11.39
CA PRO A 48 1.59 10.03 -10.28
C PRO A 48 1.68 11.54 -10.15
N ALA A 49 2.87 12.11 -10.37
CA ALA A 49 3.11 13.55 -10.23
C ALA A 49 2.25 14.41 -11.18
N SER A 50 1.87 13.88 -12.34
CA SER A 50 1.09 14.60 -13.33
C SER A 50 -0.36 14.13 -13.45
N GLU A 51 -0.68 12.93 -13.02
CA GLU A 51 -1.98 12.32 -13.28
C GLU A 51 -2.92 12.33 -12.07
N VAL A 52 -2.37 12.28 -10.84
CA VAL A 52 -3.18 12.13 -9.63
C VAL A 52 -4.04 13.36 -9.36
N ASP A 53 -3.46 14.55 -9.37
CA ASP A 53 -4.20 15.78 -9.04
C ASP A 53 -5.31 16.11 -10.05
N PRO A 54 -5.13 15.95 -11.38
CA PRO A 54 -6.24 16.10 -12.32
C PRO A 54 -7.40 15.13 -12.07
N LEU A 55 -7.12 13.86 -11.72
CA LEU A 55 -8.16 12.88 -11.38
C LEU A 55 -8.87 13.24 -10.09
N PHE A 56 -8.14 13.70 -9.09
CA PHE A 56 -8.67 14.18 -7.82
C PHE A 56 -9.56 15.40 -8.01
N GLU A 57 -9.11 16.40 -8.77
CA GLU A 57 -9.88 17.62 -9.02
C GLU A 57 -11.18 17.34 -9.80
N ALA A 58 -11.14 16.44 -10.79
CA ALA A 58 -12.32 16.01 -11.52
C ALA A 58 -13.34 15.30 -10.60
N ALA A 59 -12.87 14.41 -9.72
CA ALA A 59 -13.71 13.74 -8.73
C ALA A 59 -14.31 14.72 -7.72
N SER A 60 -13.50 15.65 -7.18
CA SER A 60 -13.94 16.68 -6.24
C SER A 60 -15.04 17.56 -6.81
N LYS A 61 -14.93 17.97 -8.08
CA LYS A 61 -15.99 18.72 -8.78
C LYS A 61 -17.30 17.94 -8.89
N ALA A 62 -17.19 16.62 -8.96
CA ALA A 62 -18.35 15.72 -8.99
C ALA A 62 -18.86 15.31 -7.58
N GLY A 63 -18.30 15.87 -6.51
CA GLY A 63 -18.64 15.51 -5.13
C GLY A 63 -18.19 14.11 -4.72
N VAL A 64 -17.19 13.54 -5.41
CA VAL A 64 -16.67 12.19 -5.16
C VAL A 64 -15.39 12.28 -4.33
N ALA A 65 -15.40 11.70 -3.13
CA ALA A 65 -14.19 11.58 -2.31
C ALA A 65 -13.14 10.72 -3.04
N SER A 66 -11.86 11.09 -2.90
CA SER A 66 -10.75 10.39 -3.57
C SER A 66 -9.58 10.19 -2.63
N VAL A 67 -8.80 9.13 -2.89
CA VAL A 67 -7.54 8.80 -2.20
C VAL A 67 -6.55 8.24 -3.20
N PHE A 68 -5.27 8.57 -3.01
CA PHE A 68 -4.17 8.00 -3.78
C PHE A 68 -3.40 6.99 -2.92
N LEU A 69 -3.30 5.75 -3.39
CA LEU A 69 -2.54 4.67 -2.77
C LEU A 69 -1.29 4.38 -3.63
N SER A 70 -0.12 4.69 -3.09
CA SER A 70 1.16 4.40 -3.72
C SER A 70 1.73 3.10 -3.17
N PHE A 71 1.79 2.07 -4.01
CA PHE A 71 2.43 0.79 -3.68
C PHE A 71 3.91 0.89 -4.08
N THR A 72 4.67 1.61 -3.27
CA THR A 72 6.09 1.91 -3.48
C THR A 72 6.81 2.08 -2.14
N PRO A 73 8.15 2.00 -2.12
CA PRO A 73 8.93 2.48 -0.98
C PRO A 73 8.66 3.96 -0.69
N PRO A 74 8.76 4.43 0.57
CA PRO A 74 8.43 5.82 0.93
C PRO A 74 9.17 6.88 0.12
N HIS A 75 10.45 6.67 -0.19
CA HIS A 75 11.26 7.62 -0.96
C HIS A 75 10.78 7.79 -2.41
N ARG A 76 10.04 6.82 -2.95
CA ARG A 76 9.48 6.84 -4.31
C ARG A 76 8.00 7.22 -4.36
N THR A 77 7.33 7.32 -3.21
CA THR A 77 5.96 7.81 -3.15
C THR A 77 5.91 9.28 -3.59
N ALA A 78 5.02 9.61 -4.53
CA ALA A 78 4.84 10.99 -4.97
C ALA A 78 4.36 11.88 -3.81
N ARG A 79 4.95 13.07 -3.69
CA ARG A 79 4.71 14.05 -2.62
C ARG A 79 4.21 15.37 -3.21
N GLY A 80 3.68 16.23 -2.33
CA GLY A 80 3.18 17.54 -2.74
C GLY A 80 1.88 17.51 -3.53
N LEU A 81 1.18 16.37 -3.55
CA LEU A 81 -0.11 16.21 -4.21
C LEU A 81 -1.23 16.83 -3.38
N LYS A 82 -2.25 17.36 -4.05
CA LYS A 82 -3.50 17.82 -3.42
C LYS A 82 -4.36 16.65 -2.94
N CYS A 83 -4.30 15.54 -3.68
CA CYS A 83 -5.01 14.31 -3.34
C CYS A 83 -4.44 13.71 -2.05
N PRO A 84 -5.28 13.34 -1.07
CA PRO A 84 -4.84 12.58 0.09
C PRO A 84 -4.03 11.35 -0.33
N THR A 85 -2.78 11.28 0.12
CA THR A 85 -1.81 10.27 -0.31
C THR A 85 -1.52 9.30 0.82
N VAL A 86 -1.45 8.01 0.48
CA VAL A 86 -1.10 6.92 1.38
C VAL A 86 0.01 6.09 0.75
N CYS A 87 1.10 5.90 1.46
CA CYS A 87 2.14 4.94 1.10
C CYS A 87 1.72 3.55 1.60
N VAL A 88 1.65 2.57 0.70
CA VAL A 88 1.43 1.15 1.06
C VAL A 88 2.78 0.45 1.04
N LEU A 89 3.26 0.11 2.22
CA LEU A 89 4.63 -0.33 2.46
C LEU A 89 4.72 -1.79 2.90
N ALA A 90 5.51 -2.58 2.18
CA ALA A 90 5.99 -3.89 2.61
C ALA A 90 7.40 -3.74 3.18
N TRP A 91 7.63 -4.24 4.41
CA TRP A 91 8.92 -4.14 5.07
C TRP A 91 9.10 -5.26 6.09
N GLU A 92 10.27 -5.90 6.08
CA GLU A 92 10.57 -7.05 6.93
C GLU A 92 11.79 -6.86 7.85
N PHE A 93 12.47 -5.73 7.78
CA PHE A 93 13.67 -5.46 8.57
C PHE A 93 13.37 -4.72 9.88
N ASP A 94 14.31 -4.78 10.83
CA ASP A 94 14.21 -4.18 12.18
C ASP A 94 14.28 -2.65 12.19
N ASN A 95 14.77 -2.06 11.12
CA ASN A 95 14.96 -0.63 10.96
C ASN A 95 14.56 -0.21 9.54
N ILE A 96 14.27 1.08 9.37
CA ILE A 96 14.09 1.70 8.05
C ILE A 96 15.28 2.59 7.73
N PRO A 97 15.59 2.85 6.45
CA PRO A 97 16.61 3.82 6.05
C PRO A 97 16.36 5.17 6.71
N SER A 98 17.31 5.64 7.53
CA SER A 98 17.15 6.88 8.32
C SER A 98 18.31 7.85 8.18
N ASP A 99 19.33 7.48 7.41
CA ASP A 99 20.53 8.30 7.24
C ASP A 99 20.35 9.30 6.10
N ASP A 100 20.95 10.47 6.29
CA ASP A 100 20.99 11.52 5.26
C ASP A 100 22.25 11.34 4.38
N TRP A 101 22.21 10.34 3.53
CA TRP A 101 23.35 9.97 2.66
C TRP A 101 23.61 11.02 1.58
N ASP A 102 22.54 11.61 1.05
CA ASP A 102 22.61 12.56 -0.05
C ASP A 102 21.75 13.79 0.28
N PRO A 103 22.34 14.98 0.41
CA PRO A 103 21.60 16.22 0.62
C PRO A 103 20.67 16.58 -0.55
N GLU A 104 20.97 16.12 -1.78
CA GLU A 104 20.15 16.36 -2.97
C GLU A 104 18.95 15.41 -3.01
N GLU A 105 19.03 14.25 -2.31
CA GLU A 105 18.00 13.23 -2.23
C GLU A 105 17.52 13.01 -0.78
N PRO A 106 16.99 14.03 -0.09
CA PRO A 106 16.64 13.95 1.34
C PRO A 106 15.60 12.89 1.66
N TRP A 107 14.86 12.42 0.66
CA TRP A 107 13.80 11.43 0.79
C TRP A 107 14.31 9.99 0.85
N GLN A 108 15.58 9.74 0.55
CA GLN A 108 16.22 8.46 0.83
C GLN A 108 16.20 8.15 2.34
N ASN A 109 16.12 9.16 3.18
CA ASN A 109 15.74 9.03 4.57
C ASN A 109 14.23 8.80 4.70
N TRP A 110 13.83 7.56 4.94
CA TRP A 110 12.42 7.16 5.02
C TRP A 110 11.67 7.78 6.19
N VAL A 111 12.37 8.13 7.27
CA VAL A 111 11.74 8.85 8.39
C VAL A 111 11.22 10.21 7.93
N LYS A 112 12.01 10.93 7.12
CA LYS A 112 11.60 12.21 6.52
C LYS A 112 10.46 12.00 5.53
N ALA A 113 10.61 11.04 4.61
CA ALA A 113 9.60 10.73 3.60
C ALA A 113 8.25 10.36 4.22
N ILE A 114 8.24 9.48 5.23
CA ILE A 114 7.02 9.06 5.91
C ILE A 114 6.37 10.22 6.68
N ARG A 115 7.17 11.09 7.31
CA ARG A 115 6.63 12.28 8.00
C ARG A 115 5.96 13.26 7.05
N GLU A 116 6.50 13.42 5.85
CA GLU A 116 5.93 14.26 4.81
C GLU A 116 4.63 13.66 4.23
N ILE A 117 4.63 12.36 3.92
CA ILE A 117 3.44 11.66 3.41
C ILE A 117 2.32 11.65 4.46
N GLY A 118 2.65 11.45 5.72
CA GLY A 118 1.72 11.49 6.83
C GLY A 118 0.88 10.23 7.02
N ASN A 119 0.57 9.46 5.98
CA ASN A 119 -0.28 8.28 6.05
C ASN A 119 0.42 7.04 5.44
N VAL A 120 0.46 5.96 6.21
CA VAL A 120 1.11 4.71 5.79
C VAL A 120 0.23 3.51 6.13
N ILE A 121 0.04 2.64 5.17
CA ILE A 121 -0.47 1.28 5.36
C ILE A 121 0.71 0.33 5.29
N THR A 122 0.82 -0.58 6.25
CA THR A 122 1.76 -1.70 6.22
C THR A 122 1.02 -3.01 6.10
N ILE A 123 1.69 -4.03 5.57
CA ILE A 123 1.08 -5.35 5.39
C ILE A 123 1.24 -6.26 6.61
N SER A 124 1.93 -5.81 7.67
CA SER A 124 2.14 -6.58 8.89
C SER A 124 2.24 -5.71 10.14
N ASP A 125 1.81 -6.23 11.29
CA ASP A 125 1.99 -5.56 12.58
C ASP A 125 3.46 -5.38 12.96
N TYR A 126 4.31 -6.27 12.49
CA TYR A 126 5.75 -6.15 12.67
C TYR A 126 6.26 -4.85 12.04
N ALA A 127 5.98 -4.65 10.74
CA ALA A 127 6.37 -3.43 10.03
C ALA A 127 5.76 -2.17 10.67
N THR A 128 4.49 -2.22 11.07
CA THR A 128 3.84 -1.11 11.79
C THR A 128 4.62 -0.72 13.05
N ARG A 129 5.02 -1.71 13.88
CA ARG A 129 5.80 -1.42 15.11
C ARG A 129 7.16 -0.83 14.80
N VAL A 130 7.87 -1.38 13.82
CA VAL A 130 9.18 -0.87 13.40
C VAL A 130 9.08 0.59 12.95
N ILE A 131 8.14 0.89 12.07
CA ILE A 131 7.95 2.24 11.53
C ILE A 131 7.56 3.21 12.65
N LYS A 132 6.54 2.90 13.45
CA LYS A 132 6.09 3.76 14.56
C LYS A 132 7.21 4.07 15.56
N ARG A 133 8.08 3.10 15.84
CA ARG A 133 9.23 3.29 16.72
C ARG A 133 10.20 4.34 16.19
N GLN A 134 10.43 4.37 14.88
CA GLN A 134 11.44 5.24 14.26
C GLN A 134 10.89 6.59 13.82
N VAL A 135 9.67 6.64 13.27
CA VAL A 135 9.08 7.92 12.85
C VAL A 135 8.49 8.72 14.01
N GLY A 136 8.21 8.07 15.14
CA GLY A 136 7.63 8.73 16.31
C GLY A 136 6.17 9.14 16.11
N ARG A 137 5.78 10.24 16.81
CA ARG A 137 4.43 10.79 16.72
C ARG A 137 4.26 11.64 15.46
N GLY A 138 3.06 11.64 14.91
CA GLY A 138 2.67 12.46 13.76
C GLY A 138 2.03 11.61 12.66
N PRO A 139 2.82 10.79 11.92
CA PRO A 139 2.27 9.96 10.87
C PRO A 139 1.25 8.95 11.37
N LYS A 140 0.18 8.76 10.60
CA LYS A 140 -0.79 7.69 10.80
C LYS A 140 -0.27 6.42 10.14
N VAL A 141 0.07 5.43 10.95
CA VAL A 141 0.56 4.13 10.46
C VAL A 141 -0.39 3.04 10.91
N VAL A 142 -0.96 2.31 9.97
CA VAL A 142 -1.92 1.23 10.24
C VAL A 142 -1.51 -0.06 9.55
N THR A 143 -1.87 -1.19 10.14
CA THR A 143 -1.70 -2.50 9.51
C THR A 143 -2.97 -2.86 8.75
N ILE A 144 -2.82 -3.14 7.46
CA ILE A 144 -3.85 -3.78 6.63
C ILE A 144 -3.14 -4.91 5.89
N PRO A 145 -3.33 -6.17 6.29
CA PRO A 145 -2.68 -7.30 5.61
C PRO A 145 -3.12 -7.41 4.16
N ALA A 146 -2.19 -7.80 3.28
CA ALA A 146 -2.56 -8.11 1.91
C ALA A 146 -3.53 -9.29 1.90
N PRO A 147 -4.67 -9.20 1.18
CA PRO A 147 -5.58 -10.32 1.02
C PRO A 147 -4.85 -11.55 0.46
N VAL A 148 -5.04 -12.69 1.09
CA VAL A 148 -4.52 -13.97 0.61
C VAL A 148 -5.65 -14.79 0.02
N ASP A 149 -5.39 -15.49 -1.08
CA ASP A 149 -6.37 -16.43 -1.61
C ASP A 149 -6.59 -17.55 -0.58
N PRO A 150 -7.83 -17.98 -0.32
CA PRO A 150 -8.05 -19.14 0.52
C PRO A 150 -7.26 -20.32 -0.10
N VAL A 151 -6.33 -20.86 0.68
CA VAL A 151 -5.62 -22.08 0.27
C VAL A 151 -6.69 -23.14 0.10
N ALA A 152 -6.90 -23.62 -1.13
CA ALA A 152 -7.73 -24.79 -1.33
C ALA A 152 -7.17 -25.91 -0.43
N PRO A 153 -8.01 -26.60 0.35
CA PRO A 153 -7.52 -27.69 1.18
C PRO A 153 -6.81 -28.69 0.27
N GLY A 154 -5.47 -28.72 0.39
CA GLY A 154 -4.66 -29.70 -0.32
C GLY A 154 -5.15 -31.08 0.05
N LYS A 155 -5.43 -31.94 -0.93
CA LYS A 155 -5.54 -33.36 -0.65
C LYS A 155 -4.16 -33.81 -0.18
N ALA A 156 -4.06 -34.15 1.10
CA ALA A 156 -2.89 -34.87 1.56
C ALA A 156 -2.79 -36.16 0.72
N GLU A 157 -1.62 -36.49 0.23
CA GLU A 157 -1.39 -37.70 -0.54
C GLU A 157 -1.74 -38.99 0.26
N ASP A 158 -1.89 -38.89 1.57
CA ASP A 158 -2.23 -39.95 2.50
C ASP A 158 -3.73 -39.99 2.93
N GLY A 159 -4.57 -39.08 2.38
CA GLY A 159 -6.00 -39.03 2.69
C GLY A 159 -6.33 -38.41 4.07
N SER A 160 -5.37 -37.91 4.82
CA SER A 160 -5.63 -37.18 6.05
C SER A 160 -5.96 -35.70 5.75
N LEU A 161 -7.07 -35.21 6.33
CA LEU A 161 -7.42 -33.80 6.28
C LEU A 161 -6.48 -33.03 7.21
N ILE A 162 -5.51 -32.30 6.64
CA ILE A 162 -4.82 -31.27 7.41
C ILE A 162 -5.88 -30.25 7.84
N GLY A 163 -5.97 -30.04 9.15
CA GLY A 163 -7.04 -29.34 9.83
C GLY A 163 -7.52 -28.10 9.11
N ARG A 164 -8.82 -27.94 9.08
CA ARG A 164 -9.51 -26.78 8.53
C ARG A 164 -8.94 -25.51 9.14
N PRO A 165 -8.40 -24.55 8.35
CA PRO A 165 -8.04 -23.27 8.94
C PRO A 165 -9.29 -22.65 9.59
N PRO A 166 -9.14 -21.94 10.70
CA PRO A 166 -10.27 -21.24 11.32
C PRO A 166 -10.92 -20.35 10.26
N PRO A 167 -12.25 -20.13 10.33
CA PRO A 167 -12.92 -19.23 9.41
C PRO A 167 -12.22 -17.88 9.47
N VAL A 168 -11.74 -17.41 8.33
CA VAL A 168 -11.18 -16.06 8.21
C VAL A 168 -12.32 -15.13 8.61
N ALA A 169 -12.19 -14.51 9.78
CA ALA A 169 -13.09 -13.45 10.17
C ALA A 169 -13.09 -12.41 9.04
N ASP A 170 -14.26 -11.86 8.74
CA ASP A 170 -14.52 -10.86 7.69
C ASP A 170 -13.85 -9.48 8.01
N ASP A 171 -12.66 -9.53 8.59
CA ASP A 171 -11.93 -8.37 9.12
C ASP A 171 -11.21 -7.56 8.02
N GLY A 172 -11.00 -8.15 6.85
CA GLY A 172 -10.33 -7.45 5.75
C GLY A 172 -11.13 -6.26 5.23
N LEU A 173 -12.45 -6.43 5.07
CA LEU A 173 -13.34 -5.35 4.63
C LEU A 173 -13.56 -4.30 5.72
N ARG A 174 -13.61 -4.71 7.00
CA ARG A 174 -13.69 -3.77 8.13
C ARG A 174 -12.43 -2.93 8.25
N SER A 175 -11.26 -3.53 8.08
CA SER A 175 -9.97 -2.81 8.10
C SER A 175 -9.86 -1.77 6.99
N LEU A 176 -10.34 -2.09 5.78
CA LEU A 176 -10.38 -1.13 4.67
C LEU A 176 -11.43 -0.03 4.89
N SER A 177 -12.58 -0.34 5.50
CA SER A 177 -13.58 0.65 5.89
C SER A 177 -13.06 1.61 6.96
N ILE A 178 -12.28 1.13 7.92
CA ILE A 178 -11.60 1.95 8.92
C ILE A 178 -10.58 2.87 8.25
N ALA A 179 -9.82 2.37 7.28
CA ALA A 179 -8.90 3.20 6.50
C ALA A 179 -9.65 4.33 5.76
N ALA A 180 -10.82 4.06 5.18
CA ALA A 180 -11.65 5.04 4.50
C ALA A 180 -12.24 6.12 5.46
N SER A 181 -12.40 5.82 6.74
CA SER A 181 -12.89 6.77 7.75
C SER A 181 -11.79 7.61 8.40
N VAL A 182 -10.53 7.35 8.08
CA VAL A 182 -9.36 8.04 8.64
C VAL A 182 -8.91 9.23 7.77
N PHE A 183 -9.52 9.41 6.57
CA PHE A 183 -9.20 10.48 5.62
C PHE A 183 -10.26 11.56 5.54
#